data_a2f92dc2d3b40395897d087b38b1742b
#
_entry.id   a2f92dc2d3b40395897d087b38b1742b
#
_cell.length_a   1.000
_cell.length_b   1.000
_cell.length_c   1.000
_cell.angle_alpha   90.00
_cell.angle_beta   90.00
_cell.angle_gamma   90.00
#
_symmetry.space_group_name_H-M   'P 1'
#
loop_
_entity.id
_entity.type
_entity.pdbx_description
1 polymer ?
#
loop_
_entity_poly.entity_id
_entity_poly.type
_entity_poly.pdbx_seq_one_letter_code
_entity_poly.pdbx_strand_id
1 'polypeptide(L)' 'MEKFELIAPCHFGMEAVLKREILDLGYEITKVEDGKVTFEADAQLSLIHI' A
#
# COMPACT_ATOMS: atom_id res chain seq x y z
N MET A 1 -10.30 15.31 -6.16
CA MET A 1 -9.23 14.37 -5.89
C MET A 1 -9.76 13.22 -5.11
N GLU A 2 -9.68 12.07 -5.71
CA GLU A 2 -10.21 10.87 -5.08
C GLU A 2 -9.08 9.96 -4.68
N LYS A 3 -9.16 9.47 -3.46
CA LYS A 3 -8.19 8.53 -2.95
C LYS A 3 -8.83 7.17 -2.87
N PHE A 4 -8.06 6.16 -3.20
CA PHE A 4 -8.50 4.78 -3.11
C PHE A 4 -7.75 4.09 -2.00
N GLU A 5 -8.42 3.20 -1.33
CA GLU A 5 -7.76 2.27 -0.44
C GLU A 5 -7.47 1.00 -1.22
N LEU A 6 -6.22 0.60 -1.19
CA LEU A 6 -5.78 -0.60 -1.87
C LEU A 6 -5.19 -1.54 -0.85
N ILE A 7 -5.41 -2.82 -1.07
CA ILE A 7 -4.90 -3.85 -0.18
C ILE A 7 -3.85 -4.66 -0.92
N ALA A 8 -2.66 -4.70 -0.35
CA ALA A 8 -1.54 -5.45 -0.92
C ALA A 8 -1.29 -6.68 -0.06
N PRO A 9 -1.55 -7.87 -0.57
CA PRO A 9 -1.29 -9.09 0.19
C PRO A 9 0.20 -9.40 0.23
N CYS A 10 0.63 -10.03 1.32
CA CYS A 10 2.02 -10.44 1.46
C CYS A 10 2.09 -11.65 2.39
N HIS A 11 3.26 -12.25 2.44
CA HIS A 11 3.50 -13.36 3.37
C HIS A 11 3.63 -12.82 4.79
N PHE A 12 3.29 -13.66 5.75
CA PHE A 12 3.49 -13.32 7.15
C PHE A 12 4.94 -12.94 7.39
N GLY A 13 5.13 -11.87 8.13
CA GLY A 13 6.47 -11.40 8.45
C GLY A 13 7.04 -10.43 7.43
N MET A 14 6.37 -10.26 6.30
CA MET A 14 6.84 -9.36 5.24
C MET A 14 6.09 -8.02 5.22
N GLU A 15 5.23 -7.81 6.20
CA GLU A 15 4.43 -6.58 6.22
C GLU A 15 5.30 -5.34 6.31
N ALA A 16 6.35 -5.41 7.13
CA ALA A 16 7.23 -4.27 7.30
C ALA A 16 7.98 -3.93 6.02
N VAL A 17 8.41 -4.96 5.29
CA VAL A 17 9.10 -4.76 4.03
C VAL A 17 8.16 -4.14 3.01
N LEU A 18 6.97 -4.69 2.91
CA LEU A 18 5.97 -4.19 1.97
C LEU A 18 5.59 -2.75 2.30
N LYS A 19 5.39 -2.47 3.59
CA LYS A 19 5.07 -1.14 4.04
C LYS A 19 6.12 -0.14 3.59
N ARG A 20 7.39 -0.50 3.79
CA ARG A 20 8.49 0.37 3.41
C ARG A 20 8.49 0.64 1.91
N GLU A 21 8.24 -0.38 1.12
CA GLU A 21 8.21 -0.22 -0.33
C GLU A 21 7.08 0.68 -0.76
N ILE A 22 5.93 0.54 -0.13
CA ILE A 22 4.78 1.39 -0.45
C ILE A 22 5.09 2.84 -0.10
N LEU A 23 5.72 3.07 1.05
CA LEU A 23 6.09 4.42 1.42
C LEU A 23 7.12 5.02 0.47
N ASP A 24 8.05 4.20 -0.02
CA ASP A 24 9.03 4.67 -0.99
C ASP A 24 8.38 5.09 -2.30
N LEU A 25 7.25 4.50 -2.63
CA LEU A 25 6.50 4.88 -3.82
C LEU A 25 5.68 6.15 -3.63
N GLY A 26 5.61 6.64 -2.40
CA GLY A 26 4.91 7.89 -2.12
C GLY A 26 3.47 7.73 -1.66
N TYR A 27 3.07 6.53 -1.30
CA TYR A 27 1.72 6.30 -0.82
C TYR A 27 1.69 6.32 0.71
N GLU A 28 0.49 6.47 1.24
CA GLU A 28 0.30 6.50 2.69
C GLU A 28 -0.27 5.18 3.16
N ILE A 29 0.30 4.66 4.23
CA ILE A 29 -0.19 3.42 4.83
C ILE A 29 -1.33 3.79 5.78
N THR A 30 -2.46 3.14 5.62
CA THR A 30 -3.60 3.37 6.48
C THR A 30 -3.77 2.27 7.51
N LYS A 31 -3.39 1.04 7.15
CA LYS A 31 -3.58 -0.07 8.06
C LYS A 31 -2.61 -1.19 7.71
N VAL A 32 -2.07 -1.81 8.74
CA VAL A 32 -1.19 -2.97 8.55
C VAL A 32 -1.81 -4.14 9.30
N GLU A 33 -2.04 -5.23 8.59
CA GLU A 33 -2.61 -6.43 9.18
C GLU A 33 -1.73 -7.61 8.85
N ASP A 34 -2.00 -8.73 9.52
CA ASP A 34 -1.26 -9.95 9.25
C ASP A 34 -1.51 -10.38 7.80
N GLY A 35 -0.43 -10.43 7.03
CA GLY A 35 -0.51 -10.91 5.66
C GLY A 35 -1.00 -9.89 4.65
N LYS A 36 -1.21 -8.65 5.06
CA LYS A 36 -1.64 -7.63 4.10
C LYS A 36 -1.40 -6.23 4.64
N VAL A 37 -1.25 -5.29 3.72
CA VAL A 37 -1.05 -3.88 4.04
C VAL A 37 -2.05 -3.08 3.23
N THR A 38 -2.79 -2.20 3.92
CA THR A 38 -3.74 -1.31 3.26
C THR A 38 -3.12 0.08 3.15
N PHE A 39 -3.21 0.65 1.98
CA PHE A 39 -2.64 1.97 1.74
C PHE A 39 -3.57 2.78 0.85
N GLU A 40 -3.38 4.09 0.88
CA GLU A 40 -4.15 5.01 0.06
C GLU A 40 -3.34 5.48 -1.12
N ALA A 41 -3.97 5.48 -2.28
CA ALA A 41 -3.35 6.02 -3.49
C ALA A 41 -4.27 7.05 -4.09
N ASP A 42 -3.67 8.12 -4.60
CA ASP A 42 -4.40 9.15 -5.31
C ASP A 42 -4.64 8.70 -6.74
N ALA A 43 -5.84 8.93 -7.23
CA ALA A 43 -6.18 8.54 -8.59
C ALA A 43 -5.25 9.16 -9.63
N GLN A 44 -4.77 10.35 -9.35
CA GLN A 44 -3.89 11.04 -10.28
C GLN A 44 -2.48 10.51 -10.27
N LEU A 45 -2.08 9.90 -9.17
CA LEU A 45 -0.75 9.35 -9.04
C LEU A 45 -0.70 7.87 -9.33
N SER A 46 -1.83 7.27 -9.55
CA SER A 46 -1.89 5.83 -9.69
C SER A 46 -1.50 5.41 -11.09
N LEU A 47 -0.23 5.42 -11.34
CA LEU A 47 0.32 4.69 -12.47
C LEU A 47 0.66 3.28 -12.03
N ILE A 48 -0.13 2.75 -11.15
CA ILE A 48 0.13 1.43 -10.63
C ILE A 48 -0.38 0.42 -11.62
N HIS A 49 0.53 -0.33 -12.15
CA HIS A 49 0.21 -1.52 -12.93
C HIS A 49 0.32 -2.70 -12.00
N ILE A 50 -0.79 -3.15 -11.56
CA ILE A 50 -0.81 -4.36 -10.75
C ILE A 50 -1.17 -5.53 -11.61
#